data_7557b2531416e1c5b1e208677390e897
#
_entry.id   7557b2531416e1c5b1e208677390e897
#
_cell.length_a   1.000
_cell.length_b   1.000
_cell.length_c   1.000
_cell.angle_alpha   90.00
_cell.angle_beta   90.00
_cell.angle_gamma   90.00
#
_symmetry.space_group_name_H-M   'P 1'
#
loop_
_entity.id
_entity.type
_entity.pdbx_description
1 polymer ?
#
loop_
_entity_poly.entity_id
_entity_poly.type
_entity_poly.pdbx_seq_one_letter_code
_entity_poly.pdbx_strand_id
1 'polypeptide(L)'
;MTRTNYPTVGEPMGHFYFMTYGEKLKDPRWQRKRLEVMERDNFTFKNCQCDNKTLHVHHVIYKKGLEPWEYDNIYLKTLCHECHEEEEYNKKVLQELIEKCYIAGETSDGLITLIYHGMIYEREKKEVENG
;
A
#
# COMPACT_ATOMS: atom_id res chain seq x y z
N MET A 1 -9.68 24.63 -6.38
CA MET A 1 -8.71 25.50 -7.12
C MET A 1 -7.31 25.12 -6.67
N THR A 2 -6.59 24.44 -7.50
CA THR A 2 -5.17 24.13 -7.29
C THR A 2 -4.36 25.37 -7.63
N ARG A 3 -3.81 26.06 -6.61
CA ARG A 3 -2.80 27.08 -6.83
C ARG A 3 -1.50 26.40 -7.24
N THR A 4 -1.20 26.40 -8.53
CA THR A 4 0.15 26.17 -9.03
C THR A 4 1.00 27.38 -8.67
N ASN A 5 1.79 27.27 -7.60
CA ASN A 5 2.84 28.25 -7.32
C ASN A 5 3.98 28.03 -8.33
N TYR A 6 3.93 28.80 -9.43
CA TYR A 6 5.13 29.01 -10.23
C TYR A 6 5.97 30.09 -9.55
N PRO A 7 7.28 29.89 -9.38
CA PRO A 7 8.14 30.94 -8.85
C PRO A 7 8.16 32.13 -9.78
N THR A 8 7.95 33.29 -9.22
CA THR A 8 8.09 34.59 -9.95
C THR A 8 9.54 34.79 -10.36
N VAL A 9 9.74 35.31 -11.58
CA VAL A 9 11.05 35.62 -12.14
C VAL A 9 11.77 36.63 -11.23
N GLY A 10 12.85 36.18 -10.58
CA GLY A 10 13.68 37.07 -9.74
C GLY A 10 14.11 36.52 -8.38
N GLU A 11 13.59 35.38 -7.95
CA GLU A 11 14.12 34.73 -6.72
C GLU A 11 15.35 33.87 -7.06
N PRO A 12 16.39 33.86 -6.20
CA PRO A 12 17.52 32.95 -6.40
C PRO A 12 16.98 31.53 -6.42
N MET A 13 17.43 30.72 -7.40
CA MET A 13 17.04 29.34 -7.57
C MET A 13 17.14 28.62 -6.22
N GLY A 14 16.05 28.64 -5.49
CA GLY A 14 15.92 27.87 -4.26
C GLY A 14 16.16 26.41 -4.61
N HIS A 15 17.04 25.78 -3.88
CA HIS A 15 17.24 24.35 -3.94
C HIS A 15 15.87 23.70 -3.86
N PHE A 16 15.37 23.14 -4.97
CA PHE A 16 14.19 22.31 -4.96
C PHE A 16 14.53 21.09 -4.11
N TYR A 17 14.20 21.19 -2.83
CA TYR A 17 14.42 20.10 -1.89
C TYR A 17 13.35 19.05 -2.15
N PHE A 18 13.70 18.04 -2.95
CA PHE A 18 12.86 16.87 -3.11
C PHE A 18 12.97 16.04 -1.83
N MET A 19 11.89 16.02 -1.06
CA MET A 19 11.81 15.16 0.12
C MET A 19 12.03 13.70 -0.27
N THR A 20 12.96 13.06 0.41
CA THR A 20 13.11 11.60 0.32
C THR A 20 11.87 10.90 0.87
N TYR A 21 11.63 9.66 0.49
CA TYR A 21 10.49 8.90 1.01
C TYR A 21 10.52 8.81 2.55
N GLY A 22 11.69 8.62 3.15
CA GLY A 22 11.85 8.61 4.60
C GLY A 22 11.47 9.93 5.28
N GLU A 23 11.73 11.07 4.64
CA GLU A 23 11.32 12.39 5.13
C GLU A 23 9.80 12.57 5.00
N LYS A 24 9.20 12.08 3.92
CA LYS A 24 7.75 12.07 3.73
C LYS A 24 7.03 11.28 4.82
N LEU A 25 7.61 10.18 5.27
CA LEU A 25 7.06 9.40 6.37
C LEU A 25 7.13 10.10 7.74
N LYS A 26 7.99 11.12 7.88
CA LYS A 26 8.06 11.98 9.09
C LYS A 26 7.16 13.21 9.00
N ASP A 27 6.61 13.50 7.84
CA ASP A 27 5.74 14.66 7.61
C ASP A 27 4.49 14.59 8.52
N PRO A 28 4.08 15.71 9.15
CA PRO A 28 2.89 15.77 9.99
C PRO A 28 1.60 15.30 9.29
N ARG A 29 1.49 15.49 7.98
CA ARG A 29 0.35 15.03 7.17
C ARG A 29 0.26 13.51 7.18
N TRP A 30 1.39 12.82 7.01
CA TRP A 30 1.45 11.38 7.11
C TRP A 30 1.18 10.88 8.53
N GLN A 31 1.73 11.54 9.55
CA GLN A 31 1.47 11.16 10.94
C GLN A 31 0.00 11.26 11.31
N ARG A 32 -0.70 12.30 10.84
CA ARG A 32 -2.16 12.44 11.02
C ARG A 32 -2.90 11.31 10.29
N LYS A 33 -2.54 11.03 9.04
CA LYS A 33 -3.13 9.95 8.24
C LYS A 33 -2.96 8.59 8.90
N ARG A 34 -1.78 8.33 9.47
CA ARG A 34 -1.52 7.10 10.24
C ARG A 34 -2.46 6.96 11.43
N LEU A 35 -2.62 8.01 12.22
CA LEU A 35 -3.52 7.99 13.37
C LEU A 35 -4.97 7.70 12.95
N GLU A 36 -5.45 8.37 11.93
CA GLU A 36 -6.79 8.16 11.36
C GLU A 36 -7.04 6.69 10.96
N VAL A 37 -6.07 6.06 10.30
CA VAL A 37 -6.15 4.65 9.91
C VAL A 37 -6.08 3.73 11.13
N MET A 38 -5.20 4.00 12.09
CA MET A 38 -5.08 3.22 13.32
C MET A 38 -6.35 3.32 14.18
N GLU A 39 -6.97 4.49 14.28
CA GLU A 39 -8.26 4.68 14.96
C GLU A 39 -9.38 3.89 14.29
N ARG A 40 -9.49 3.95 12.96
CA ARG A 40 -10.43 3.12 12.18
C ARG A 40 -10.27 1.63 12.50
N ASP A 41 -9.04 1.17 12.65
CA ASP A 41 -8.68 -0.23 12.89
C ASP A 41 -8.65 -0.57 14.40
N ASN A 42 -9.10 0.36 15.28
CA ASN A 42 -9.09 0.25 16.75
C ASN A 42 -7.72 -0.08 17.34
N PHE A 43 -6.64 0.44 16.74
CA PHE A 43 -5.25 0.14 17.12
C PHE A 43 -4.94 -1.36 17.19
N THR A 44 -5.72 -2.15 16.46
CA THR A 44 -5.53 -3.59 16.31
C THR A 44 -5.28 -3.91 14.85
N PHE A 45 -4.69 -5.06 14.61
CA PHE A 45 -4.65 -5.56 13.26
C PHE A 45 -5.24 -6.98 13.21
N LYS A 46 -5.83 -7.32 12.06
CA LYS A 46 -6.76 -8.44 11.96
C LYS A 46 -6.11 -9.81 11.72
N ASN A 47 -4.80 -9.86 11.44
CA ASN A 47 -4.19 -11.08 10.90
C ASN A 47 -3.34 -11.90 11.88
N CYS A 48 -2.85 -11.35 12.97
CA CYS A 48 -2.22 -12.12 14.02
C CYS A 48 -2.74 -11.70 15.41
N GLN A 49 -2.76 -12.62 16.35
CA GLN A 49 -3.16 -12.37 17.73
C GLN A 49 -1.99 -11.78 18.54
N CYS A 50 -1.24 -10.86 17.94
CA CYS A 50 -0.04 -10.29 18.57
C CYS A 50 -0.43 -9.10 19.43
N ASP A 51 -0.52 -9.30 20.74
CA ASP A 51 -0.68 -8.23 21.71
C ASP A 51 0.64 -7.46 21.89
N ASN A 52 0.55 -6.14 22.05
CA ASN A 52 1.64 -5.23 22.45
C ASN A 52 2.79 -5.03 21.46
N LYS A 53 2.53 -5.02 20.16
CA LYS A 53 3.57 -4.78 19.16
C LYS A 53 3.47 -3.41 18.51
N THR A 54 4.59 -2.93 17.99
CA THR A 54 4.65 -1.71 17.19
C THR A 54 3.76 -1.85 15.96
N LEU A 55 2.84 -0.91 15.82
CA LEU A 55 1.90 -0.87 14.70
C LEU A 55 2.47 0.00 13.57
N HIS A 56 2.28 -0.46 12.36
CA HIS A 56 2.64 0.22 11.12
C HIS A 56 1.39 0.40 10.26
N VAL A 57 1.31 1.52 9.57
CA VAL A 57 0.30 1.69 8.51
C VAL A 57 0.96 1.37 7.18
N HIS A 58 0.41 0.37 6.52
CA HIS A 58 0.91 -0.19 5.27
C HIS A 58 0.06 0.27 4.09
N HIS A 59 0.71 0.67 2.99
CA HIS A 59 0.05 0.91 1.72
C HIS A 59 -0.15 -0.42 1.00
N VAL A 60 -1.40 -0.83 0.79
CA VAL A 60 -1.74 -2.06 0.06
C VAL A 60 -1.26 -2.00 -1.38
N ILE A 61 -1.42 -0.84 -2.01
CA ILE A 61 -0.92 -0.55 -3.36
C ILE A 61 -0.21 0.81 -3.39
N TYR A 62 0.71 0.96 -4.32
CA TYR A 62 1.36 2.24 -4.60
C TYR A 62 0.89 2.77 -5.95
N LYS A 63 0.44 4.03 -5.95
CA LYS A 63 0.02 4.76 -7.15
C LYS A 63 1.04 5.85 -7.47
N LYS A 64 1.52 5.87 -8.70
CA LYS A 64 2.47 6.89 -9.14
C LYS A 64 1.84 8.29 -9.01
N GLY A 65 2.58 9.22 -8.44
CA GLY A 65 2.19 10.63 -8.31
C GLY A 65 1.40 10.96 -7.05
N LEU A 66 1.11 9.99 -6.18
CA LEU A 66 0.51 10.25 -4.87
C LEU A 66 1.56 10.31 -3.77
N GLU A 67 1.39 11.27 -2.88
CA GLU A 67 2.14 11.32 -1.63
C GLU A 67 1.57 10.35 -0.60
N PRO A 68 2.35 9.89 0.42
CA PRO A 68 1.87 8.90 1.38
C PRO A 68 0.55 9.24 2.07
N TRP A 69 0.29 10.52 2.31
CA TRP A 69 -0.92 11.02 2.98
C TRP A 69 -2.11 11.28 2.05
N GLU A 70 -1.94 11.16 0.72
CA GLU A 70 -2.99 11.42 -0.27
C GLU A 70 -3.82 10.17 -0.60
N TYR A 71 -3.44 9.03 -0.07
CA TYR A 71 -4.18 7.79 -0.28
C TYR A 71 -5.50 7.78 0.47
N ASP A 72 -6.54 7.29 -0.18
CA ASP A 72 -7.78 6.93 0.50
C ASP A 72 -7.51 5.83 1.53
N ASN A 73 -8.22 5.88 2.66
CA ASN A 73 -8.04 4.95 3.77
C ASN A 73 -8.27 3.48 3.38
N ILE A 74 -9.04 3.20 2.32
CA ILE A 74 -9.23 1.84 1.80
C ILE A 74 -7.94 1.17 1.32
N TYR A 75 -6.95 1.97 0.92
CA TYR A 75 -5.63 1.49 0.47
C TYR A 75 -4.60 1.39 1.60
N LEU A 76 -5.00 1.67 2.82
CA LEU A 76 -4.14 1.69 3.99
C LEU A 76 -4.64 0.66 5.02
N LYS A 77 -3.71 -0.11 5.59
CA LYS A 77 -3.98 -1.11 6.62
C LYS A 77 -3.06 -0.93 7.81
N THR A 78 -3.59 -1.13 9.01
CA THR A 78 -2.76 -1.25 10.22
C THR A 78 -2.22 -2.67 10.31
N LEU A 79 -0.90 -2.83 10.40
CA LEU A 79 -0.21 -4.12 10.54
C LEU A 79 0.78 -4.04 11.70
N CYS A 80 1.05 -5.16 12.36
CA CYS A 80 2.22 -5.26 13.23
C CYS A 80 3.50 -5.36 12.39
N HIS A 81 4.64 -5.24 13.04
CA HIS A 81 5.93 -5.26 12.35
C HIS A 81 6.12 -6.54 11.52
N GLU A 82 5.86 -7.70 12.10
CA GLU A 82 6.04 -8.99 11.43
C GLU A 82 5.10 -9.16 10.24
N CYS A 83 3.82 -8.82 10.40
CA CYS A 83 2.87 -8.88 9.28
C CYS A 83 3.19 -7.85 8.19
N HIS A 84 3.77 -6.71 8.54
CA HIS A 84 4.24 -5.74 7.56
C HIS A 84 5.42 -6.29 6.74
N GLU A 85 6.39 -6.93 7.40
CA GLU A 85 7.52 -7.58 6.71
C GLU A 85 7.05 -8.74 5.81
N GLU A 86 6.10 -9.54 6.29
CA GLU A 86 5.50 -10.63 5.52
C GLU A 86 4.77 -10.11 4.27
N GLU A 87 3.99 -9.05 4.39
CA GLU A 87 3.31 -8.42 3.23
C GLU A 87 4.32 -7.87 2.21
N GLU A 88 5.38 -7.23 2.66
CA GLU A 88 6.45 -6.75 1.76
C GLU A 88 7.18 -7.91 1.07
N TYR A 89 7.43 -9.00 1.78
CA TYR A 89 8.00 -10.21 1.19
C TYR A 89 7.05 -10.82 0.14
N ASN A 90 5.78 -10.98 0.49
CA ASN A 90 4.78 -11.58 -0.41
C ASN A 90 4.58 -10.75 -1.69
N LYS A 91 4.65 -9.42 -1.61
CA LYS A 91 4.63 -8.55 -2.79
C LYS A 91 5.79 -8.83 -3.73
N LYS A 92 7.00 -9.03 -3.20
CA LYS A 92 8.19 -9.38 -4.01
C LYS A 92 8.01 -10.74 -4.68
N VAL A 93 7.57 -11.74 -3.92
CA VAL A 93 7.29 -13.09 -4.46
C VAL A 93 6.24 -13.03 -5.56
N LEU A 94 5.16 -12.27 -5.37
CA LEU A 94 4.13 -12.10 -6.38
C LEU A 94 4.68 -11.45 -7.65
N GLN A 95 5.50 -10.42 -7.52
CA GLN A 95 6.15 -9.76 -8.65
C GLN A 95 7.05 -10.73 -9.42
N GLU A 96 7.86 -11.51 -8.73
CA GLU A 96 8.72 -12.52 -9.36
C GLU A 96 7.92 -13.62 -10.07
N LEU A 97 6.79 -14.05 -9.50
CA LEU A 97 5.91 -15.03 -10.14
C LEU A 97 5.30 -14.48 -11.43
N ILE A 98 4.84 -13.23 -11.41
CA ILE A 98 4.31 -12.57 -12.61
C ILE A 98 5.38 -12.50 -13.70
N GLU A 99 6.60 -12.10 -13.36
CA GLU A 99 7.72 -12.06 -14.31
C GLU A 99 8.03 -13.45 -14.91
N LYS A 100 8.04 -14.49 -14.08
CA LYS A 100 8.24 -15.88 -14.54
C LYS A 100 7.14 -16.34 -15.48
N CYS A 101 5.89 -15.97 -15.22
CA CYS A 101 4.77 -16.28 -16.11
C CYS A 101 4.95 -15.62 -17.49
N TYR A 102 5.37 -14.34 -17.55
CA TYR A 102 5.65 -13.67 -18.82
C TYR A 102 6.80 -14.32 -19.57
N ILE A 103 7.88 -14.71 -18.88
CA ILE A 103 9.01 -15.43 -19.46
C ILE A 103 8.58 -16.78 -20.03
N ALA A 104 7.62 -17.45 -19.38
CA ALA A 104 7.05 -18.72 -19.85
C ALA A 104 6.06 -18.56 -21.02
N GLY A 105 5.78 -17.33 -21.46
CA GLY A 105 4.92 -17.03 -22.60
C GLY A 105 3.47 -16.73 -22.25
N GLU A 106 3.13 -16.58 -20.98
CA GLU A 106 1.81 -16.14 -20.58
C GLU A 106 1.55 -14.68 -21.00
N THR A 107 0.30 -14.39 -21.34
CA THR A 107 -0.14 -13.04 -21.67
C THR A 107 -0.78 -12.36 -20.46
N SER A 108 -0.85 -11.02 -20.49
CA SER A 108 -1.56 -10.25 -19.45
C SER A 108 -3.01 -10.71 -19.30
N ASP A 109 -3.68 -11.02 -20.39
CA ASP A 109 -5.07 -11.50 -20.41
C ASP A 109 -5.19 -12.89 -19.76
N GLY A 110 -4.27 -13.80 -20.08
CA GLY A 110 -4.18 -15.11 -19.43
C GLY A 110 -3.96 -15.02 -17.93
N LEU A 111 -3.06 -14.15 -17.48
CA LEU A 111 -2.81 -13.91 -16.06
C LEU A 111 -4.01 -13.30 -15.33
N ILE A 112 -4.69 -12.33 -15.94
CA ILE A 112 -5.91 -11.73 -15.40
C ILE A 112 -6.99 -12.79 -15.23
N THR A 113 -7.15 -13.64 -16.23
CA THR A 113 -8.12 -14.75 -16.20
C THR A 113 -7.83 -15.73 -15.06
N LEU A 114 -6.58 -16.14 -14.88
CA LEU A 114 -6.16 -17.04 -13.79
C LEU A 114 -6.42 -16.43 -12.40
N ILE A 115 -6.06 -15.17 -12.20
CA ILE A 115 -6.30 -14.46 -10.95
C ILE A 115 -7.81 -14.35 -10.66
N TYR A 116 -8.60 -13.99 -11.66
CA TYR A 116 -10.04 -13.85 -11.51
C TYR A 116 -10.72 -15.17 -11.14
N HIS A 117 -10.37 -16.27 -11.80
CA HIS A 117 -10.86 -17.60 -11.46
C HIS A 117 -10.45 -18.03 -10.06
N GLY A 118 -9.21 -17.77 -9.66
CA GLY A 118 -8.74 -18.03 -8.30
C GLY A 118 -9.53 -17.27 -7.22
N MET A 119 -9.84 -16.00 -7.48
CA MET A 119 -10.65 -15.19 -6.55
C MET A 119 -12.08 -15.70 -6.41
N ILE A 120 -12.72 -16.15 -7.49
CA ILE A 120 -14.06 -16.74 -7.45
C ILE A 120 -14.03 -18.04 -6.66
N TYR A 121 -13.09 -18.93 -6.97
CA TYR A 121 -12.95 -20.20 -6.28
C TYR A 121 -12.81 -20.05 -4.76
N GLU A 122 -11.95 -19.13 -4.31
CA GLU A 122 -11.75 -18.86 -2.88
C GLU A 122 -13.00 -18.27 -2.21
N ARG A 123 -13.78 -17.47 -2.93
CA ARG A 123 -15.05 -16.93 -2.42
C ARG A 123 -16.06 -18.05 -2.20
N GLU A 124 -16.29 -18.89 -3.22
CA GLU A 124 -17.24 -19.99 -3.17
C GLU A 124 -16.87 -20.99 -2.07
N LYS A 125 -15.59 -21.30 -1.90
CA LYS A 125 -15.09 -22.15 -0.83
C LYS A 125 -15.44 -21.60 0.54
N LYS A 126 -15.22 -20.31 0.80
CA LYS A 126 -15.57 -19.66 2.07
C LYS A 126 -17.07 -19.65 2.35
N GLU A 127 -17.89 -19.49 1.34
CA GLU A 127 -19.36 -19.54 1.48
C GLU A 127 -19.83 -20.94 1.89
N VAL A 128 -19.22 -21.99 1.37
CA VAL A 128 -19.51 -23.38 1.74
C VAL A 128 -19.03 -23.70 3.18
N GLU A 129 -17.87 -23.22 3.57
CA GLU A 129 -17.31 -23.44 4.92
C GLU A 129 -18.07 -22.70 6.04
N ASN A 130 -18.73 -21.58 5.72
CA ASN A 130 -19.48 -20.75 6.65
C ASN A 130 -21.00 -20.96 6.63
N GLY A 131 -21.49 -21.81 5.75
CA GLY A 131 -22.90 -22.22 5.64
C GLY A 131 -23.17 -23.49 6.41
#